data_4b3b7a0b600ce6157c41b07ffb39042d
#
_entry.id   4b3b7a0b600ce6157c41b07ffb39042d
#
_cell.length_a   1.000
_cell.length_b   1.000
_cell.length_c   1.000
_cell.angle_alpha   90.00
_cell.angle_beta   90.00
_cell.angle_gamma   90.00
#
_symmetry.space_group_name_H-M   'P 1'
#
loop_
_entity.id
_entity.type
_entity.pdbx_description
1 polymer ?
#
loop_
_entity_poly.entity_id
_entity_poly.type
_entity_poly.pdbx_seq_one_letter_code
_entity_poly.pdbx_strand_id
1 'polypeptide(L)'
;MKKLKVGMIGGGGGFFGKVHHRAISLDATREVVAGALHQDPALCAKYADEWGIVGYPDYKAMIADWQAGKLELDYVTIVTPNFLHAEQALACLDAGLPVMCEKPLCYTLKEALELKDMAKKRKKAPFALSHTYTGHPMMMLARELIKQGKIGDIRKVETYYNQGWLATLLEKTGQQQAAWRTNPKMSGISGCGGDIGTHALINALWTTGLGIKKVSARLTALPGRALDDDFNVLGELSNGATMVLTATQIAIGNKNNTGFRINGSKGTIEWMQERAEELQFFDGNTRTTYFQNIPVPEMPAVLQSYGRIPCGHHEDFLEALANLHTSLERKIRVLKGEKNVPPSYDHPGIDEGVLGMKFLVAAVGSSKKKGAWMKV
;
A
#
# COMPACT_ATOMS: atom_id res chain seq x y z
N MET A 1 -16.72 -21.12 -6.32
CA MET A 1 -16.04 -21.19 -4.99
C MET A 1 -16.90 -20.48 -3.96
N LYS A 2 -16.92 -20.93 -2.67
CA LYS A 2 -17.59 -20.19 -1.59
C LYS A 2 -16.90 -18.83 -1.43
N LYS A 3 -17.68 -17.75 -1.20
CA LYS A 3 -17.11 -16.43 -0.91
C LYS A 3 -16.30 -16.46 0.38
N LEU A 4 -15.15 -15.80 0.40
CA LEU A 4 -14.44 -15.56 1.65
C LEU A 4 -15.15 -14.47 2.47
N LYS A 5 -15.22 -14.71 3.78
CA LYS A 5 -15.85 -13.80 4.74
C LYS A 5 -14.83 -12.89 5.37
N VAL A 6 -15.07 -11.58 5.29
CA VAL A 6 -14.12 -10.54 5.68
C VAL A 6 -14.66 -9.76 6.87
N GLY A 7 -13.82 -9.61 7.90
CA GLY A 7 -14.05 -8.65 8.97
C GLY A 7 -13.42 -7.30 8.62
N MET A 8 -14.00 -6.19 9.05
CA MET A 8 -13.41 -4.86 8.88
C MET A 8 -13.20 -4.18 10.23
N ILE A 9 -12.02 -3.61 10.44
CA ILE A 9 -11.68 -2.82 11.62
C ILE A 9 -11.45 -1.38 11.18
N GLY A 10 -12.27 -0.45 11.67
CA GLY A 10 -12.28 0.95 11.23
C GLY A 10 -13.01 1.14 9.90
N GLY A 11 -12.85 2.30 9.30
CA GLY A 11 -13.39 2.64 7.97
C GLY A 11 -14.81 3.20 7.97
N GLY A 12 -15.56 3.11 9.06
CA GLY A 12 -16.89 3.70 9.18
C GLY A 12 -16.83 5.24 9.03
N GLY A 13 -17.64 5.78 8.11
CA GLY A 13 -17.66 7.22 7.81
C GLY A 13 -16.46 7.75 7.02
N GLY A 14 -15.39 6.98 6.87
CA GLY A 14 -14.18 7.37 6.15
C GLY A 14 -14.22 7.02 4.65
N PHE A 15 -13.44 7.75 3.86
CA PHE A 15 -13.31 7.49 2.42
C PHE A 15 -12.75 6.08 2.14
N PHE A 16 -11.61 5.72 2.77
CA PHE A 16 -10.95 4.45 2.51
C PHE A 16 -11.75 3.22 2.97
N GLY A 17 -12.59 3.34 4.00
CA GLY A 17 -13.48 2.26 4.39
C GLY A 17 -14.45 1.86 3.27
N LYS A 18 -15.06 2.85 2.63
CA LYS A 18 -15.95 2.62 1.47
C LYS A 18 -15.20 2.03 0.28
N VAL A 19 -13.95 2.46 0.06
CA VAL A 19 -13.11 1.93 -1.04
C VAL A 19 -12.76 0.47 -0.79
N HIS A 20 -12.31 0.10 0.42
CA HIS A 20 -12.06 -1.31 0.79
C HIS A 20 -13.31 -2.17 0.70
N HIS A 21 -14.44 -1.70 1.21
CA HIS A 21 -15.70 -2.42 1.14
C HIS A 21 -16.10 -2.78 -0.31
N ARG A 22 -15.93 -1.81 -1.24
CA ARG A 22 -16.18 -2.01 -2.66
C ARG A 22 -15.15 -2.94 -3.31
N ALA A 23 -13.87 -2.74 -3.04
CA ALA A 23 -12.78 -3.56 -3.58
C ALA A 23 -12.88 -5.03 -3.14
N ILE A 24 -13.30 -5.29 -1.90
CA ILE A 24 -13.56 -6.64 -1.38
C ILE A 24 -14.65 -7.31 -2.19
N SER A 25 -15.75 -6.61 -2.48
CA SER A 25 -16.95 -7.16 -3.11
C SER A 25 -16.89 -7.20 -4.63
N LEU A 26 -15.93 -6.50 -5.27
CA LEU A 26 -15.87 -6.24 -6.71
C LEU A 26 -15.95 -7.52 -7.56
N ASP A 27 -15.18 -8.55 -7.18
CA ASP A 27 -15.08 -9.81 -7.94
C ASP A 27 -16.10 -10.87 -7.49
N ALA A 28 -17.02 -10.54 -6.58
CA ALA A 28 -18.00 -11.44 -6.00
C ALA A 28 -17.43 -12.74 -5.36
N THR A 29 -16.11 -12.78 -5.11
CA THR A 29 -15.41 -13.91 -4.46
C THR A 29 -15.23 -13.72 -2.96
N ARG A 30 -15.53 -12.51 -2.47
CA ARG A 30 -15.40 -12.04 -1.09
C ARG A 30 -16.61 -11.22 -0.70
N GLU A 31 -16.86 -11.11 0.61
CA GLU A 31 -17.90 -10.23 1.16
C GLU A 31 -17.51 -9.78 2.57
N VAL A 32 -17.79 -8.52 2.89
CA VAL A 32 -17.66 -8.02 4.27
C VAL A 32 -18.89 -8.49 5.04
N VAL A 33 -18.69 -9.20 6.15
CA VAL A 33 -19.78 -9.79 6.95
C VAL A 33 -19.88 -9.21 8.36
N ALA A 34 -18.79 -8.62 8.86
CA ALA A 34 -18.77 -8.06 10.21
C ALA A 34 -17.79 -6.89 10.29
N GLY A 35 -17.99 -5.99 11.23
CA GLY A 35 -17.07 -4.89 11.43
C GLY A 35 -17.12 -4.20 12.78
N ALA A 36 -15.95 -3.84 13.31
CA ALA A 36 -15.75 -2.86 14.36
C ALA A 36 -15.40 -1.52 13.70
N LEU A 37 -16.41 -0.86 13.12
CA LEU A 37 -16.25 0.19 12.11
C LEU A 37 -15.90 1.57 12.69
N HIS A 38 -16.21 1.80 13.97
CA HIS A 38 -15.96 3.09 14.63
C HIS A 38 -15.80 2.86 16.13
N GLN A 39 -15.01 3.73 16.82
CA GLN A 39 -14.81 3.69 18.27
C GLN A 39 -16.06 4.09 19.07
N ASP A 40 -16.94 4.92 18.49
CA ASP A 40 -18.26 5.24 19.06
C ASP A 40 -19.23 4.12 18.69
N PRO A 41 -19.83 3.42 19.68
CA PRO A 41 -20.73 2.30 19.43
C PRO A 41 -21.98 2.65 18.61
N ALA A 42 -22.52 3.86 18.79
CA ALA A 42 -23.71 4.30 18.04
C ALA A 42 -23.37 4.52 16.56
N LEU A 43 -22.23 5.14 16.27
CA LEU A 43 -21.74 5.29 14.89
C LEU A 43 -21.33 3.95 14.30
N CYS A 44 -20.73 3.06 15.08
CA CYS A 44 -20.42 1.71 14.61
C CYS A 44 -21.68 0.95 14.20
N ALA A 45 -22.73 0.96 15.03
CA ALA A 45 -24.02 0.33 14.73
C ALA A 45 -24.66 0.93 13.47
N LYS A 46 -24.66 2.26 13.35
CA LYS A 46 -25.16 2.96 12.16
C LYS A 46 -24.45 2.52 10.88
N TYR A 47 -23.12 2.49 10.86
CA TYR A 47 -22.37 2.10 9.66
C TYR A 47 -22.50 0.60 9.35
N ALA A 48 -22.64 -0.24 10.37
CA ALA A 48 -22.90 -1.67 10.20
C ALA A 48 -24.27 -1.89 9.54
N ASP A 49 -25.30 -1.18 9.99
CA ASP A 49 -26.62 -1.21 9.40
C ASP A 49 -26.61 -0.71 7.94
N GLU A 50 -25.96 0.44 7.68
CA GLU A 50 -25.79 0.98 6.32
C GLU A 50 -25.13 -0.02 5.35
N TRP A 51 -24.26 -0.89 5.86
CA TRP A 51 -23.51 -1.86 5.05
C TRP A 51 -24.15 -3.25 5.07
N GLY A 52 -25.20 -3.47 5.86
CA GLY A 52 -25.89 -4.74 6.01
C GLY A 52 -25.01 -5.85 6.63
N ILE A 53 -24.15 -5.50 7.58
CA ILE A 53 -23.20 -6.41 8.23
C ILE A 53 -23.39 -6.43 9.76
N VAL A 54 -22.77 -7.44 10.43
CA VAL A 54 -22.77 -7.50 11.88
C VAL A 54 -21.84 -6.45 12.49
N GLY A 55 -22.37 -5.54 13.29
CA GLY A 55 -21.59 -4.52 14.01
C GLY A 55 -21.05 -5.06 15.33
N TYR A 56 -19.76 -4.74 15.61
CA TYR A 56 -19.09 -5.07 16.87
C TYR A 56 -18.63 -3.80 17.57
N PRO A 57 -18.72 -3.74 18.92
CA PRO A 57 -18.30 -2.56 19.68
C PRO A 57 -16.81 -2.27 19.55
N ASP A 58 -16.02 -3.32 19.38
CA ASP A 58 -14.57 -3.25 19.13
C ASP A 58 -14.06 -4.52 18.43
N TYR A 59 -12.82 -4.47 17.96
CA TYR A 59 -12.20 -5.59 17.23
C TYR A 59 -11.91 -6.81 18.14
N LYS A 60 -11.75 -6.63 19.44
CA LYS A 60 -11.48 -7.74 20.38
C LYS A 60 -12.72 -8.61 20.55
N ALA A 61 -13.89 -7.98 20.65
CA ALA A 61 -15.18 -8.70 20.67
C ALA A 61 -15.43 -9.47 19.36
N MET A 62 -15.10 -8.88 18.21
CA MET A 62 -15.20 -9.55 16.91
C MET A 62 -14.27 -10.77 16.81
N ILE A 63 -13.01 -10.64 17.26
CA ILE A 63 -12.04 -11.75 17.30
C ILE A 63 -12.50 -12.85 18.25
N ALA A 64 -13.02 -12.48 19.44
CA ALA A 64 -13.53 -13.45 20.43
C ALA A 64 -14.69 -14.29 19.90
N ASP A 65 -15.63 -13.67 19.21
CA ASP A 65 -16.76 -14.40 18.59
C ASP A 65 -16.31 -15.29 17.43
N TRP A 66 -15.30 -14.86 16.66
CA TRP A 66 -14.69 -15.72 15.66
C TRP A 66 -13.98 -16.93 16.28
N GLN A 67 -13.21 -16.74 17.35
CA GLN A 67 -12.55 -17.84 18.08
C GLN A 67 -13.55 -18.80 18.72
N ALA A 68 -14.69 -18.29 19.18
CA ALA A 68 -15.78 -19.09 19.75
C ALA A 68 -16.63 -19.82 18.68
N GLY A 69 -16.34 -19.64 17.39
CA GLY A 69 -17.11 -20.23 16.29
C GLY A 69 -18.49 -19.60 16.04
N LYS A 70 -18.79 -18.46 16.67
CA LYS A 70 -20.06 -17.73 16.47
C LYS A 70 -20.04 -16.84 15.23
N LEU A 71 -18.85 -16.47 14.75
CA LEU A 71 -18.61 -15.67 13.57
C LEU A 71 -17.65 -16.41 12.63
N GLU A 72 -17.96 -16.46 11.34
CA GLU A 72 -17.04 -16.97 10.32
C GLU A 72 -16.26 -15.82 9.70
N LEU A 73 -14.92 -15.83 9.80
CA LEU A 73 -14.01 -14.93 9.11
C LEU A 73 -12.87 -15.71 8.47
N ASP A 74 -12.49 -15.30 7.27
CA ASP A 74 -11.34 -15.81 6.54
C ASP A 74 -10.12 -14.88 6.66
N TYR A 75 -10.37 -13.57 6.75
CA TYR A 75 -9.37 -12.56 7.05
C TYR A 75 -10.02 -11.27 7.55
N VAL A 76 -9.18 -10.36 8.04
CA VAL A 76 -9.60 -9.03 8.50
C VAL A 76 -8.91 -7.96 7.67
N THR A 77 -9.62 -6.88 7.33
CA THR A 77 -9.02 -5.66 6.78
C THR A 77 -9.03 -4.55 7.83
N ILE A 78 -7.86 -3.89 8.02
CA ILE A 78 -7.66 -2.82 9.00
C ILE A 78 -7.56 -1.49 8.26
N VAL A 79 -8.49 -0.57 8.54
CA VAL A 79 -8.65 0.72 7.87
C VAL A 79 -8.81 1.85 8.89
N THR A 80 -8.11 1.74 10.00
CA THR A 80 -8.05 2.72 11.08
C THR A 80 -6.94 3.76 10.83
N PRO A 81 -6.82 4.82 11.63
CA PRO A 81 -5.61 5.64 11.67
C PRO A 81 -4.37 4.80 12.03
N ASN A 82 -3.22 5.17 11.44
CA ASN A 82 -1.99 4.38 11.48
C ASN A 82 -1.44 4.06 12.89
N PHE A 83 -1.72 4.89 13.88
CA PHE A 83 -1.30 4.65 15.28
C PHE A 83 -2.05 3.48 15.96
N LEU A 84 -3.13 2.99 15.36
CA LEU A 84 -3.89 1.82 15.82
C LEU A 84 -3.53 0.53 15.06
N HIS A 85 -2.83 0.64 13.93
CA HIS A 85 -2.57 -0.50 13.05
C HIS A 85 -1.82 -1.63 13.77
N ALA A 86 -0.77 -1.30 14.52
CA ALA A 86 0.07 -2.31 15.15
C ALA A 86 -0.69 -3.14 16.19
N GLU A 87 -1.42 -2.49 17.11
CA GLU A 87 -2.20 -3.18 18.15
C GLU A 87 -3.23 -4.13 17.51
N GLN A 88 -3.98 -3.64 16.52
CA GLN A 88 -5.04 -4.39 15.86
C GLN A 88 -4.49 -5.54 15.02
N ALA A 89 -3.41 -5.30 14.27
CA ALA A 89 -2.77 -6.32 13.46
C ALA A 89 -2.10 -7.42 14.30
N LEU A 90 -1.45 -7.04 15.43
CA LEU A 90 -0.89 -8.01 16.39
C LEU A 90 -1.98 -8.90 16.97
N ALA A 91 -3.12 -8.33 17.38
CA ALA A 91 -4.23 -9.10 17.93
C ALA A 91 -4.82 -10.09 16.90
N CYS A 92 -5.02 -9.65 15.65
CA CYS A 92 -5.49 -10.53 14.57
C CYS A 92 -4.49 -11.66 14.28
N LEU A 93 -3.20 -11.32 14.12
CA LEU A 93 -2.16 -12.32 13.84
C LEU A 93 -1.98 -13.29 15.00
N ASP A 94 -2.02 -12.81 16.24
CA ASP A 94 -1.90 -13.69 17.42
C ASP A 94 -3.07 -14.68 17.50
N ALA A 95 -4.27 -14.24 17.16
CA ALA A 95 -5.42 -15.11 17.03
C ALA A 95 -5.32 -16.11 15.85
N GLY A 96 -4.43 -15.86 14.87
CA GLY A 96 -4.27 -16.66 13.66
C GLY A 96 -5.12 -16.21 12.47
N LEU A 97 -5.69 -15.01 12.53
CA LEU A 97 -6.43 -14.39 11.43
C LEU A 97 -5.48 -13.75 10.42
N PRO A 98 -5.61 -14.04 9.11
CA PRO A 98 -4.96 -13.30 8.04
C PRO A 98 -5.37 -11.82 8.05
N VAL A 99 -4.46 -10.93 7.62
CA VAL A 99 -4.67 -9.48 7.69
C VAL A 99 -4.36 -8.81 6.36
N MET A 100 -5.26 -7.92 5.91
CA MET A 100 -4.97 -6.81 5.02
C MET A 100 -4.92 -5.54 5.87
N CYS A 101 -3.82 -4.81 5.87
CA CYS A 101 -3.67 -3.59 6.66
C CYS A 101 -3.43 -2.38 5.77
N GLU A 102 -4.05 -1.24 6.09
CA GLU A 102 -3.73 0.03 5.46
C GLU A 102 -2.29 0.48 5.76
N LYS A 103 -1.76 1.24 4.84
CA LYS A 103 -0.43 1.87 4.96
C LYS A 103 -0.52 3.22 5.73
N PRO A 104 0.58 3.71 6.33
CA PRO A 104 1.82 2.97 6.60
C PRO A 104 1.58 1.83 7.59
N LEU A 105 2.49 0.87 7.66
CA LEU A 105 2.33 -0.35 8.46
C LEU A 105 1.91 -0.06 9.91
N CYS A 106 2.50 0.97 10.53
CA CYS A 106 2.25 1.34 11.91
C CYS A 106 2.82 2.75 12.20
N TYR A 107 2.80 3.14 13.46
CA TYR A 107 3.23 4.46 13.93
C TYR A 107 4.75 4.54 14.22
N THR A 108 5.36 3.46 14.73
CA THR A 108 6.78 3.42 15.13
C THR A 108 7.53 2.25 14.49
N LEU A 109 8.85 2.41 14.32
CA LEU A 109 9.71 1.31 13.86
C LEU A 109 9.71 0.12 14.85
N LYS A 110 9.57 0.38 16.15
CA LYS A 110 9.48 -0.69 17.17
C LYS A 110 8.28 -1.58 16.93
N GLU A 111 7.10 -1.00 16.72
CA GLU A 111 5.87 -1.73 16.38
C GLU A 111 6.02 -2.53 15.09
N ALA A 112 6.68 -1.95 14.07
CA ALA A 112 6.93 -2.66 12.81
C ALA A 112 7.78 -3.93 13.02
N LEU A 113 8.78 -3.86 13.88
CA LEU A 113 9.63 -5.02 14.21
C LEU A 113 8.86 -6.07 15.02
N GLU A 114 8.00 -5.66 15.94
CA GLU A 114 7.11 -6.54 16.69
C GLU A 114 6.14 -7.29 15.76
N LEU A 115 5.53 -6.59 14.80
CA LEU A 115 4.69 -7.19 13.76
C LEU A 115 5.46 -8.20 12.91
N LYS A 116 6.70 -7.86 12.51
CA LYS A 116 7.57 -8.79 11.76
C LYS A 116 7.86 -10.07 12.54
N ASP A 117 8.11 -9.96 13.83
CA ASP A 117 8.38 -11.13 14.67
C ASP A 117 7.11 -11.96 14.92
N MET A 118 5.94 -11.32 15.04
CA MET A 118 4.66 -12.01 15.12
C MET A 118 4.36 -12.78 13.82
N ALA A 119 4.53 -12.17 12.65
CA ALA A 119 4.28 -12.82 11.37
C ALA A 119 5.17 -14.05 11.15
N LYS A 120 6.44 -14.01 11.60
CA LYS A 120 7.32 -15.19 11.57
C LYS A 120 6.77 -16.37 12.39
N LYS A 121 6.11 -16.07 13.52
CA LYS A 121 5.50 -17.09 14.39
C LYS A 121 4.19 -17.61 13.80
N ARG A 122 3.43 -16.78 13.09
CA ARG A 122 2.08 -17.04 12.58
C ARG A 122 2.05 -17.26 11.04
N LYS A 123 2.93 -18.10 10.52
CA LYS A 123 3.10 -18.34 9.06
C LYS A 123 1.83 -18.75 8.30
N LYS A 124 0.81 -19.28 9.00
CA LYS A 124 -0.49 -19.64 8.41
C LYS A 124 -1.48 -18.46 8.36
N ALA A 125 -1.13 -17.31 8.93
CA ALA A 125 -1.89 -16.08 8.85
C ALA A 125 -1.15 -15.08 7.94
N PRO A 126 -1.35 -15.14 6.60
CA PRO A 126 -0.69 -14.23 5.68
C PRO A 126 -1.08 -12.78 5.95
N PHE A 127 -0.14 -11.88 5.70
CA PHE A 127 -0.31 -10.44 5.86
C PHE A 127 -0.08 -9.73 4.54
N ALA A 128 -0.98 -8.82 4.18
CA ALA A 128 -0.84 -7.91 3.07
C ALA A 128 -0.89 -6.45 3.55
N LEU A 129 -0.08 -5.60 2.95
CA LEU A 129 -0.06 -4.17 3.21
C LEU A 129 -0.56 -3.43 1.97
N SER A 130 -1.59 -2.57 2.14
CA SER A 130 -2.28 -1.94 1.01
C SER A 130 -1.49 -0.77 0.40
N HIS A 131 -0.31 -1.07 -0.16
CA HIS A 131 0.32 -0.19 -1.13
C HIS A 131 -0.39 -0.33 -2.49
N THR A 132 -1.56 0.26 -2.60
CA THR A 132 -2.57 0.03 -3.66
C THR A 132 -1.99 0.05 -5.07
N TYR A 133 -1.05 0.96 -5.37
CA TYR A 133 -0.48 1.10 -6.71
C TYR A 133 0.23 -0.17 -7.21
N THR A 134 0.79 -0.98 -6.33
CA THR A 134 1.41 -2.27 -6.72
C THR A 134 0.39 -3.29 -7.24
N GLY A 135 -0.89 -3.04 -7.04
CA GLY A 135 -1.98 -3.84 -7.58
C GLY A 135 -2.34 -3.54 -9.04
N HIS A 136 -1.78 -2.51 -9.66
CA HIS A 136 -1.99 -2.25 -11.09
C HIS A 136 -1.29 -3.31 -11.95
N PRO A 137 -2.00 -3.94 -12.92
CA PRO A 137 -1.40 -4.94 -13.81
C PRO A 137 -0.17 -4.44 -14.57
N MET A 138 -0.13 -3.16 -14.95
CA MET A 138 1.02 -2.57 -15.64
C MET A 138 2.24 -2.40 -14.73
N MET A 139 2.04 -2.16 -13.44
CA MET A 139 3.14 -2.17 -12.46
C MET A 139 3.66 -3.60 -12.23
N MET A 140 2.76 -4.58 -12.18
CA MET A 140 3.15 -6.00 -12.13
C MET A 140 3.93 -6.42 -13.37
N LEU A 141 3.51 -5.98 -14.56
CA LEU A 141 4.24 -6.22 -15.81
C LEU A 141 5.61 -5.56 -15.80
N ALA A 142 5.74 -4.32 -15.31
CA ALA A 142 7.03 -3.66 -15.15
C ALA A 142 8.01 -4.51 -14.32
N ARG A 143 7.53 -5.06 -13.20
CA ARG A 143 8.31 -5.96 -12.35
C ARG A 143 8.73 -7.23 -13.10
N GLU A 144 7.86 -7.82 -13.89
CA GLU A 144 8.19 -9.02 -14.69
C GLU A 144 9.21 -8.73 -15.79
N LEU A 145 9.09 -7.61 -16.50
CA LEU A 145 10.06 -7.20 -17.51
C LEU A 145 11.46 -6.99 -16.89
N ILE A 146 11.52 -6.43 -15.70
CA ILE A 146 12.78 -6.26 -14.96
C ILE A 146 13.35 -7.62 -14.55
N LYS A 147 12.56 -8.52 -13.98
CA LYS A 147 12.98 -9.89 -13.63
C LYS A 147 13.49 -10.69 -14.83
N GLN A 148 12.90 -10.47 -16.00
CA GLN A 148 13.34 -11.08 -17.27
C GLN A 148 14.61 -10.44 -17.84
N GLY A 149 15.16 -9.41 -17.18
CA GLY A 149 16.38 -8.72 -17.62
C GLY A 149 16.21 -7.83 -18.85
N LYS A 150 14.98 -7.43 -19.20
CA LYS A 150 14.69 -6.62 -20.39
C LYS A 150 15.39 -5.25 -20.37
N ILE A 151 15.55 -4.64 -19.18
CA ILE A 151 16.29 -3.38 -19.05
C ILE A 151 17.77 -3.56 -18.67
N GLY A 152 18.22 -4.82 -18.46
CA GLY A 152 19.58 -5.10 -17.96
C GLY A 152 19.79 -4.65 -16.52
N ASP A 153 21.04 -4.28 -16.18
CA ASP A 153 21.40 -3.85 -14.83
C ASP A 153 20.81 -2.46 -14.52
N ILE A 154 20.07 -2.36 -13.44
CA ILE A 154 19.47 -1.08 -13.01
C ILE A 154 20.59 -0.12 -12.58
N ARG A 155 20.61 1.10 -13.14
CA ARG A 155 21.59 2.15 -12.91
C ARG A 155 21.04 3.35 -12.16
N LYS A 156 19.75 3.69 -12.41
CA LYS A 156 19.10 4.84 -11.79
C LYS A 156 17.60 4.56 -11.65
N VAL A 157 17.03 5.00 -10.54
CA VAL A 157 15.59 4.97 -10.27
C VAL A 157 15.13 6.36 -9.91
N GLU A 158 14.12 6.87 -10.60
CA GLU A 158 13.42 8.10 -10.29
C GLU A 158 11.99 7.73 -9.91
N THR A 159 11.54 8.17 -8.74
CA THR A 159 10.18 7.90 -8.27
C THR A 159 9.61 9.12 -7.57
N TYR A 160 8.31 9.31 -7.69
CA TYR A 160 7.67 10.51 -7.16
C TYR A 160 6.22 10.28 -6.73
N TYR A 161 5.74 11.17 -5.86
CA TYR A 161 4.33 11.30 -5.56
C TYR A 161 3.99 12.76 -5.23
N ASN A 162 3.31 13.43 -6.13
CA ASN A 162 2.99 14.85 -6.04
C ASN A 162 1.50 15.06 -5.90
N GLN A 163 1.11 15.85 -4.91
CA GLN A 163 -0.25 16.31 -4.62
C GLN A 163 -0.24 17.81 -4.33
N GLY A 164 -1.38 18.48 -4.48
CA GLY A 164 -1.53 19.91 -4.18
C GLY A 164 -2.57 20.22 -3.10
N TRP A 165 -3.20 19.22 -2.50
CA TRP A 165 -4.37 19.41 -1.62
C TRP A 165 -4.04 20.05 -0.27
N LEU A 166 -2.80 19.95 0.22
CA LEU A 166 -2.33 20.58 1.45
C LEU A 166 -1.55 21.89 1.21
N ALA A 167 -1.65 22.49 0.03
CA ALA A 167 -0.98 23.73 -0.30
C ALA A 167 -1.41 24.90 0.60
N THR A 168 -2.55 24.79 1.31
CA THR A 168 -3.02 25.71 2.34
C THR A 168 -3.17 25.01 3.67
N LEU A 169 -3.31 25.76 4.78
CA LEU A 169 -3.47 25.19 6.13
C LEU A 169 -4.89 24.66 6.36
N LEU A 170 -5.30 23.63 5.59
CA LEU A 170 -6.63 23.04 5.64
C LEU A 170 -6.98 22.46 7.02
N GLU A 171 -6.01 22.05 7.82
CA GLU A 171 -6.21 21.61 9.21
C GLU A 171 -6.83 22.68 10.11
N LYS A 172 -6.69 23.95 9.75
CA LYS A 172 -7.31 25.09 10.47
C LYS A 172 -8.75 25.37 10.05
N THR A 173 -9.24 24.71 9.01
CA THR A 173 -10.61 24.90 8.49
C THR A 173 -11.59 23.83 8.99
N GLY A 174 -11.16 22.92 9.88
CA GLY A 174 -11.97 21.79 10.35
C GLY A 174 -11.95 20.57 9.42
N GLN A 175 -11.12 20.57 8.37
CA GLN A 175 -10.98 19.43 7.46
C GLN A 175 -10.29 18.27 8.19
N GLN A 176 -11.05 17.21 8.47
CA GLN A 176 -10.63 16.09 9.32
C GLN A 176 -9.40 15.34 8.79
N GLN A 177 -9.31 15.13 7.47
CA GLN A 177 -8.20 14.41 6.86
C GLN A 177 -6.88 15.19 6.97
N ALA A 178 -6.92 16.51 6.89
CA ALA A 178 -5.77 17.37 7.13
C ALA A 178 -5.41 17.40 8.63
N ALA A 179 -6.40 17.51 9.50
CA ALA A 179 -6.21 17.67 10.93
C ALA A 179 -5.38 16.53 11.57
N TRP A 180 -5.67 15.26 11.22
CA TRP A 180 -4.90 14.16 11.78
C TRP A 180 -3.54 13.96 11.08
N ARG A 181 -3.45 14.20 9.75
CA ARG A 181 -2.21 14.01 8.98
C ARG A 181 -1.12 15.03 9.34
N THR A 182 -1.49 16.23 9.69
CA THR A 182 -0.55 17.29 10.11
C THR A 182 -0.21 17.25 11.61
N ASN A 183 -0.87 16.35 12.37
CA ASN A 183 -0.64 16.20 13.80
C ASN A 183 0.42 15.11 14.08
N PRO A 184 1.60 15.46 14.64
CA PRO A 184 2.66 14.48 14.93
C PRO A 184 2.22 13.34 15.87
N LYS A 185 1.27 13.60 16.78
CA LYS A 185 0.76 12.57 17.70
C LYS A 185 -0.09 11.50 17.01
N MET A 186 -0.57 11.79 15.80
CA MET A 186 -1.43 10.88 15.03
C MET A 186 -0.70 10.31 13.81
N SER A 187 0.06 11.13 13.09
CA SER A 187 0.77 10.71 11.86
C SER A 187 2.18 10.16 12.09
N GLY A 188 2.79 10.43 13.24
CA GLY A 188 4.15 9.99 13.53
C GLY A 188 5.21 11.02 13.18
N ILE A 189 6.38 10.55 12.74
CA ILE A 189 7.59 11.37 12.60
C ILE A 189 7.69 12.15 11.28
N SER A 190 6.78 11.89 10.33
CA SER A 190 6.77 12.49 8.99
C SER A 190 5.32 12.63 8.52
N GLY A 191 4.97 13.72 7.89
CA GLY A 191 3.67 13.98 7.27
C GLY A 191 3.62 13.45 5.84
N CYS A 192 4.13 14.22 4.91
CA CYS A 192 4.20 13.88 3.48
C CYS A 192 4.96 12.57 3.23
N GLY A 193 6.14 12.41 3.86
CA GLY A 193 6.93 11.19 3.72
C GLY A 193 6.17 9.94 4.18
N GLY A 194 5.49 10.02 5.34
CA GLY A 194 4.68 8.92 5.89
C GLY A 194 3.45 8.61 5.07
N ASP A 195 2.74 9.62 4.60
CA ASP A 195 1.49 9.45 3.84
C ASP A 195 1.75 9.00 2.39
N ILE A 196 2.60 9.70 1.63
CA ILE A 196 2.79 9.46 0.19
C ILE A 196 4.24 9.09 -0.19
N GLY A 197 5.25 9.51 0.56
CA GLY A 197 6.64 9.14 0.30
C GLY A 197 6.90 7.64 0.41
N THR A 198 6.22 6.96 1.34
CA THR A 198 6.27 5.49 1.46
C THR A 198 5.67 4.78 0.25
N HIS A 199 4.63 5.34 -0.40
CA HIS A 199 4.11 4.81 -1.66
C HIS A 199 5.15 4.92 -2.77
N ALA A 200 5.76 6.11 -2.97
CA ALA A 200 6.80 6.30 -3.97
C ALA A 200 7.97 5.34 -3.77
N LEU A 201 8.40 5.13 -2.52
CA LEU A 201 9.44 4.16 -2.18
C LEU A 201 9.05 2.74 -2.59
N ILE A 202 7.90 2.27 -2.11
CA ILE A 202 7.48 0.88 -2.33
C ILE A 202 7.15 0.64 -3.80
N ASN A 203 6.55 1.58 -4.50
CA ASN A 203 6.34 1.49 -5.95
C ASN A 203 7.64 1.17 -6.68
N ALA A 204 8.73 1.89 -6.36
CA ALA A 204 10.03 1.67 -6.98
C ALA A 204 10.72 0.38 -6.51
N LEU A 205 10.80 0.16 -5.19
CA LEU A 205 11.58 -0.97 -4.65
C LEU A 205 10.87 -2.32 -4.88
N TRP A 206 9.55 -2.37 -4.75
CA TRP A 206 8.80 -3.58 -5.06
C TRP A 206 8.89 -3.93 -6.56
N THR A 207 8.84 -2.94 -7.45
CA THR A 207 8.96 -3.15 -8.91
C THR A 207 10.37 -3.61 -9.29
N THR A 208 11.40 -3.02 -8.70
CA THR A 208 12.81 -3.38 -9.02
C THR A 208 13.30 -4.64 -8.31
N GLY A 209 12.70 -5.02 -7.18
CA GLY A 209 13.21 -6.05 -6.29
C GLY A 209 14.49 -5.65 -5.53
N LEU A 210 14.89 -4.36 -5.60
CA LEU A 210 16.09 -3.85 -4.93
C LEU A 210 15.77 -3.40 -3.50
N GLY A 211 16.75 -3.51 -2.62
CA GLY A 211 16.76 -2.85 -1.32
C GLY A 211 17.39 -1.45 -1.39
N ILE A 212 17.29 -0.69 -0.31
CA ILE A 212 17.95 0.61 -0.14
C ILE A 212 18.95 0.53 1.02
N LYS A 213 20.19 1.01 0.82
CA LYS A 213 21.27 0.95 1.82
C LYS A 213 21.32 2.17 2.71
N LYS A 214 21.29 3.34 2.09
CA LYS A 214 21.40 4.64 2.78
C LYS A 214 20.71 5.75 2.00
N VAL A 215 20.37 6.82 2.71
CA VAL A 215 19.69 7.99 2.17
C VAL A 215 20.32 9.30 2.64
N SER A 216 20.23 10.33 1.80
CA SER A 216 20.41 11.75 2.13
C SER A 216 19.09 12.45 1.82
N ALA A 217 18.55 13.23 2.76
CA ALA A 217 17.21 13.78 2.63
C ALA A 217 17.11 15.25 3.05
N ARG A 218 16.21 15.96 2.39
CA ARG A 218 15.73 17.29 2.79
C ARG A 218 14.22 17.27 2.89
N LEU A 219 13.71 17.52 4.10
CA LEU A 219 12.31 17.62 4.42
C LEU A 219 11.99 19.07 4.78
N THR A 220 10.91 19.62 4.23
CA THR A 220 10.45 20.97 4.55
C THR A 220 8.96 20.99 4.87
N ALA A 221 8.55 21.99 5.64
CA ALA A 221 7.17 22.18 6.04
C ALA A 221 6.73 23.62 5.78
N LEU A 222 5.47 23.85 5.47
CA LEU A 222 4.89 25.18 5.43
C LEU A 222 4.99 25.85 6.83
N PRO A 223 5.10 27.18 6.89
CA PRO A 223 5.08 27.88 8.16
C PRO A 223 3.85 27.52 9.01
N GLY A 224 4.09 27.10 10.25
CA GLY A 224 3.04 26.70 11.20
C GLY A 224 2.70 25.21 11.20
N ARG A 225 3.31 24.38 10.34
CA ARG A 225 3.23 22.92 10.38
C ARG A 225 4.44 22.32 11.10
N ALA A 226 4.17 21.26 11.86
CA ALA A 226 5.19 20.52 12.61
C ALA A 226 5.80 19.37 11.81
N LEU A 227 5.10 18.86 10.81
CA LEU A 227 5.52 17.76 9.93
C LEU A 227 5.79 18.27 8.52
N ASP A 228 6.59 17.52 7.79
CA ASP A 228 6.95 17.79 6.40
C ASP A 228 5.74 17.75 5.46
N ASP A 229 5.71 18.72 4.54
CA ASP A 229 4.79 18.79 3.39
C ASP A 229 5.50 18.47 2.08
N ASP A 230 6.85 18.55 2.10
CA ASP A 230 7.73 18.31 0.98
C ASP A 230 8.89 17.43 1.44
N PHE A 231 9.14 16.35 0.71
CA PHE A 231 9.99 15.23 1.12
C PHE A 231 10.87 14.80 -0.05
N ASN A 232 12.16 15.14 -0.01
CA ASN A 232 13.12 14.91 -1.07
C ASN A 232 14.26 14.02 -0.59
N VAL A 233 14.54 12.93 -1.30
CA VAL A 233 15.52 11.92 -0.90
C VAL A 233 16.40 11.49 -2.07
N LEU A 234 17.71 11.50 -1.84
CA LEU A 234 18.72 10.81 -2.64
C LEU A 234 19.07 9.50 -1.93
N GLY A 235 18.96 8.35 -2.63
CA GLY A 235 19.21 7.02 -2.07
C GLY A 235 20.28 6.24 -2.81
N GLU A 236 21.01 5.38 -2.09
CA GLU A 236 21.84 4.33 -2.67
C GLU A 236 21.14 2.99 -2.53
N LEU A 237 20.87 2.34 -3.65
CA LEU A 237 20.21 1.03 -3.70
C LEU A 237 21.19 -0.12 -3.43
N SER A 238 20.66 -1.33 -3.20
CA SER A 238 21.44 -2.52 -2.84
C SER A 238 22.48 -2.91 -3.88
N ASN A 239 22.23 -2.64 -5.16
CA ASN A 239 23.16 -2.87 -6.27
C ASN A 239 24.13 -1.69 -6.54
N GLY A 240 24.08 -0.61 -5.76
CA GLY A 240 24.86 0.61 -5.95
C GLY A 240 24.22 1.67 -6.86
N ALA A 241 23.06 1.38 -7.46
CA ALA A 241 22.32 2.36 -8.25
C ALA A 241 21.83 3.54 -7.41
N THR A 242 21.67 4.70 -8.04
CA THR A 242 21.11 5.89 -7.41
C THR A 242 19.59 5.90 -7.51
N MET A 243 18.91 6.22 -6.42
CA MET A 243 17.48 6.54 -6.39
C MET A 243 17.29 8.03 -6.11
N VAL A 244 16.40 8.68 -6.85
CA VAL A 244 15.85 10.01 -6.54
C VAL A 244 14.37 9.81 -6.24
N LEU A 245 13.97 10.18 -5.03
CA LEU A 245 12.58 10.13 -4.60
C LEU A 245 12.12 11.53 -4.21
N THR A 246 11.01 11.96 -4.77
CA THR A 246 10.34 13.20 -4.39
C THR A 246 8.89 12.92 -4.00
N ALA A 247 8.43 13.50 -2.90
CA ALA A 247 7.03 13.49 -2.52
C ALA A 247 6.64 14.88 -2.00
N THR A 248 5.48 15.38 -2.42
CA THR A 248 5.00 16.69 -1.96
C THR A 248 3.49 16.74 -1.92
N GLN A 249 2.94 17.40 -0.90
CA GLN A 249 1.49 17.63 -0.77
C GLN A 249 1.09 19.08 -1.03
N ILE A 250 2.04 19.91 -1.44
CA ILE A 250 1.84 21.36 -1.66
C ILE A 250 2.06 21.80 -3.12
N ALA A 251 2.22 20.85 -4.05
CA ALA A 251 2.41 21.13 -5.48
C ALA A 251 1.06 21.33 -6.18
N ILE A 252 0.54 22.56 -6.17
CA ILE A 252 -0.74 22.93 -6.81
C ILE A 252 -0.74 22.47 -8.28
N GLY A 253 -1.89 21.94 -8.73
CA GLY A 253 -2.06 21.40 -10.08
C GLY A 253 -1.89 19.90 -10.17
N ASN A 254 -1.31 19.24 -9.15
CA ASN A 254 -1.24 17.78 -9.08
C ASN A 254 -2.41 17.22 -8.26
N LYS A 255 -3.01 16.15 -8.73
CA LYS A 255 -4.08 15.39 -8.03
C LYS A 255 -3.47 14.27 -7.20
N ASN A 256 -3.12 13.15 -7.85
CA ASN A 256 -2.43 11.99 -7.30
C ASN A 256 -1.34 11.54 -8.27
N ASN A 257 -0.45 12.47 -8.63
CA ASN A 257 0.59 12.24 -9.62
C ASN A 257 1.73 11.43 -9.00
N THR A 258 1.62 10.10 -9.06
CA THR A 258 2.67 9.17 -8.65
C THR A 258 3.15 8.32 -9.80
N GLY A 259 4.43 7.99 -9.80
CA GLY A 259 5.03 7.17 -10.83
C GLY A 259 6.51 6.91 -10.58
N PHE A 260 7.12 6.23 -11.54
CA PHE A 260 8.56 5.98 -11.55
C PHE A 260 9.12 5.90 -12.97
N ARG A 261 10.42 6.15 -13.08
CA ARG A 261 11.26 5.86 -14.23
C ARG A 261 12.48 5.06 -13.78
N ILE A 262 12.62 3.85 -14.30
CA ILE A 262 13.68 2.91 -13.95
C ILE A 262 14.59 2.74 -15.16
N ASN A 263 15.83 3.21 -15.03
CA ASN A 263 16.82 3.22 -16.10
C ASN A 263 17.82 2.08 -15.88
N GLY A 264 17.92 1.19 -16.84
CA GLY A 264 18.85 0.07 -16.87
C GLY A 264 19.94 0.23 -17.93
N SER A 265 20.80 -0.79 -18.05
CA SER A 265 21.90 -0.81 -19.02
C SER A 265 21.45 -1.10 -20.45
N LYS A 266 20.26 -1.69 -20.63
CA LYS A 266 19.69 -2.08 -21.93
C LYS A 266 18.38 -1.38 -22.26
N GLY A 267 17.75 -0.71 -21.30
CA GLY A 267 16.48 -0.05 -21.53
C GLY A 267 15.96 0.68 -20.29
N THR A 268 14.80 1.28 -20.46
CA THR A 268 14.11 2.06 -19.41
C THR A 268 12.66 1.66 -19.37
N ILE A 269 12.10 1.59 -18.18
CA ILE A 269 10.66 1.41 -17.93
C ILE A 269 10.12 2.65 -17.22
N GLU A 270 8.94 3.12 -17.66
CA GLU A 270 8.25 4.25 -17.06
C GLU A 270 6.77 3.91 -16.88
N TRP A 271 6.25 4.19 -15.68
CA TRP A 271 4.85 4.07 -15.34
C TRP A 271 4.38 5.28 -14.52
N MET A 272 3.14 5.71 -14.74
CA MET A 272 2.49 6.78 -13.97
C MET A 272 1.01 6.46 -13.72
N GLN A 273 0.53 6.78 -12.53
CA GLN A 273 -0.84 6.49 -12.10
C GLN A 273 -1.89 7.24 -12.93
N GLU A 274 -1.61 8.47 -13.39
CA GLU A 274 -2.57 9.22 -14.22
C GLU A 274 -2.79 8.60 -15.62
N ARG A 275 -1.99 7.58 -15.98
CA ARG A 275 -2.17 6.68 -17.14
C ARG A 275 -1.85 5.25 -16.70
N ALA A 276 -2.54 4.77 -15.66
CA ALA A 276 -2.24 3.53 -14.97
C ALA A 276 -2.30 2.29 -15.88
N GLU A 277 -3.09 2.35 -16.94
CA GLU A 277 -3.27 1.28 -17.93
C GLU A 277 -2.14 1.19 -18.96
N GLU A 278 -1.18 2.12 -18.95
CA GLU A 278 -0.05 2.17 -19.85
C GLU A 278 1.27 1.89 -19.13
N LEU A 279 2.14 1.12 -19.78
CA LEU A 279 3.53 0.96 -19.38
C LEU A 279 4.42 1.30 -20.58
N GLN A 280 5.36 2.23 -20.40
CA GLN A 280 6.31 2.62 -21.42
C GLN A 280 7.61 1.82 -21.24
N PHE A 281 8.09 1.23 -22.33
CA PHE A 281 9.38 0.55 -22.40
C PHE A 281 10.23 1.15 -23.52
N PHE A 282 11.48 1.44 -23.22
CA PHE A 282 12.46 2.00 -24.15
C PHE A 282 13.66 1.05 -24.19
N ASP A 283 14.00 0.52 -25.35
CA ASP A 283 15.14 -0.38 -25.57
C ASP A 283 16.41 0.31 -26.11
N GLY A 284 16.40 1.64 -26.14
CA GLY A 284 17.46 2.48 -26.71
C GLY A 284 17.20 2.92 -28.15
N ASN A 285 16.41 2.18 -28.91
CA ASN A 285 16.08 2.49 -30.32
C ASN A 285 14.59 2.77 -30.51
N THR A 286 13.76 2.03 -29.79
CA THR A 286 12.30 2.08 -29.92
C THR A 286 11.62 2.40 -28.61
N ARG A 287 10.41 2.94 -28.70
CA ARG A 287 9.48 3.12 -27.60
C ARG A 287 8.28 2.20 -27.81
N THR A 288 8.06 1.28 -26.89
CA THR A 288 6.91 0.40 -26.86
C THR A 288 5.97 0.81 -25.74
N THR A 289 4.68 0.96 -26.05
CA THR A 289 3.63 1.13 -25.03
C THR A 289 2.91 -0.19 -24.86
N TYR A 290 2.96 -0.76 -23.66
CA TYR A 290 2.10 -1.88 -23.28
C TYR A 290 0.80 -1.31 -22.72
N PHE A 291 -0.32 -1.91 -23.09
CA PHE A 291 -1.65 -1.55 -22.62
C PHE A 291 -2.22 -2.66 -21.74
N GLN A 292 -2.89 -2.27 -20.67
CA GLN A 292 -3.59 -3.20 -19.79
C GLN A 292 -4.63 -4.02 -20.58
N ASN A 293 -4.81 -5.28 -20.19
CA ASN A 293 -5.74 -6.22 -20.81
C ASN A 293 -5.46 -6.56 -22.27
N ILE A 294 -4.23 -6.24 -22.76
CA ILE A 294 -3.67 -6.79 -24.01
C ILE A 294 -2.57 -7.79 -23.62
N PRO A 295 -2.76 -9.10 -23.85
CA PRO A 295 -1.71 -10.09 -23.60
C PRO A 295 -0.48 -9.84 -24.46
N VAL A 296 0.69 -9.94 -23.83
CA VAL A 296 1.99 -9.84 -24.53
C VAL A 296 2.86 -11.04 -24.12
N PRO A 297 3.82 -11.46 -24.95
CA PRO A 297 4.65 -12.65 -24.68
C PRO A 297 5.40 -12.59 -23.33
N GLU A 298 5.75 -11.40 -22.90
CA GLU A 298 6.45 -11.16 -21.63
C GLU A 298 5.56 -11.26 -20.40
N MET A 299 4.24 -11.21 -20.58
CA MET A 299 3.27 -11.20 -19.48
C MET A 299 2.99 -12.62 -19.00
N PRO A 300 3.34 -12.98 -17.76
CA PRO A 300 2.92 -14.26 -17.18
C PRO A 300 1.39 -14.41 -17.18
N ALA A 301 0.90 -15.61 -17.44
CA ALA A 301 -0.55 -15.90 -17.51
C ALA A 301 -1.30 -15.48 -16.24
N VAL A 302 -0.65 -15.52 -15.07
CA VAL A 302 -1.24 -15.07 -13.80
C VAL A 302 -1.66 -13.59 -13.84
N LEU A 303 -0.94 -12.73 -14.55
CA LEU A 303 -1.27 -11.30 -14.65
C LEU A 303 -2.56 -11.04 -15.43
N GLN A 304 -2.87 -11.87 -16.42
CA GLN A 304 -4.10 -11.75 -17.20
C GLN A 304 -5.36 -11.90 -16.33
N SER A 305 -5.24 -12.59 -15.20
CA SER A 305 -6.36 -12.79 -14.25
C SER A 305 -6.58 -11.60 -13.29
N TYR A 306 -5.82 -10.53 -13.44
CA TYR A 306 -5.96 -9.30 -12.65
C TYR A 306 -6.60 -8.16 -13.44
N GLY A 307 -6.84 -8.33 -14.74
CA GLY A 307 -7.69 -7.47 -15.55
C GLY A 307 -9.10 -8.05 -15.66
N ARG A 308 -10.11 -7.18 -15.72
CA ARG A 308 -11.53 -7.56 -15.68
C ARG A 308 -12.28 -7.24 -16.96
N ILE A 309 -11.91 -6.15 -17.61
CA ILE A 309 -12.64 -5.61 -18.77
C ILE A 309 -11.68 -5.41 -19.95
N PRO A 310 -12.19 -5.41 -21.21
CA PRO A 310 -11.35 -5.26 -22.38
C PRO A 310 -10.58 -3.95 -22.40
N CYS A 311 -9.41 -3.94 -23.04
CA CYS A 311 -8.61 -2.73 -23.29
C CYS A 311 -9.46 -1.59 -23.86
N GLY A 312 -9.18 -0.36 -23.44
CA GLY A 312 -9.97 0.84 -23.79
C GLY A 312 -11.10 1.16 -22.79
N HIS A 313 -11.28 0.33 -21.77
CA HIS A 313 -12.14 0.59 -20.61
C HIS A 313 -11.24 0.71 -19.39
N HIS A 314 -11.42 1.78 -18.59
CA HIS A 314 -10.49 2.12 -17.51
C HIS A 314 -10.71 1.27 -16.26
N GLU A 315 -9.64 0.64 -15.80
CA GLU A 315 -9.50 0.05 -14.46
C GLU A 315 -8.39 0.81 -13.73
N ASP A 316 -8.66 1.32 -12.53
CA ASP A 316 -7.73 2.19 -11.81
C ASP A 316 -7.61 1.77 -10.32
N PHE A 317 -7.62 2.74 -9.43
CA PHE A 317 -7.30 2.62 -8.00
C PHE A 317 -8.17 1.57 -7.28
N LEU A 318 -9.47 1.50 -7.57
CA LEU A 318 -10.38 0.53 -6.94
C LEU A 318 -10.01 -0.90 -7.34
N GLU A 319 -9.78 -1.13 -8.62
CA GLU A 319 -9.42 -2.44 -9.17
C GLU A 319 -8.01 -2.85 -8.72
N ALA A 320 -7.08 -1.91 -8.62
CA ALA A 320 -5.75 -2.17 -8.07
C ALA A 320 -5.82 -2.63 -6.61
N LEU A 321 -6.65 -1.99 -5.77
CA LEU A 321 -6.88 -2.45 -4.41
C LEU A 321 -7.58 -3.83 -4.38
N ALA A 322 -8.57 -4.06 -5.25
CA ALA A 322 -9.20 -5.36 -5.37
C ALA A 322 -8.20 -6.46 -5.78
N ASN A 323 -7.19 -6.13 -6.59
CA ASN A 323 -6.11 -7.04 -6.98
C ASN A 323 -5.23 -7.44 -5.79
N LEU A 324 -4.94 -6.52 -4.85
CA LEU A 324 -4.23 -6.89 -3.62
C LEU A 324 -5.07 -7.83 -2.75
N HIS A 325 -6.37 -7.57 -2.63
CA HIS A 325 -7.29 -8.49 -1.95
C HIS A 325 -7.36 -9.86 -2.65
N THR A 326 -7.35 -9.90 -3.98
CA THR A 326 -7.31 -11.14 -4.77
C THR A 326 -6.03 -11.92 -4.52
N SER A 327 -4.89 -11.23 -4.43
CA SER A 327 -3.61 -11.86 -4.12
C SER A 327 -3.61 -12.49 -2.72
N LEU A 328 -4.12 -11.78 -1.71
CA LEU A 328 -4.27 -12.30 -0.36
C LEU A 328 -5.27 -13.46 -0.30
N GLU A 329 -6.44 -13.32 -0.94
CA GLU A 329 -7.46 -14.38 -1.04
C GLU A 329 -6.87 -15.69 -1.56
N ARG A 330 -6.15 -15.63 -2.68
CA ARG A 330 -5.55 -16.82 -3.30
C ARG A 330 -4.57 -17.53 -2.35
N LYS A 331 -3.75 -16.75 -1.62
CA LYS A 331 -2.87 -17.30 -0.57
C LYS A 331 -3.66 -17.98 0.54
N ILE A 332 -4.75 -17.37 1.02
CA ILE A 332 -5.62 -17.94 2.06
C ILE A 332 -6.26 -19.24 1.58
N ARG A 333 -6.81 -19.27 0.36
CA ARG A 333 -7.45 -20.47 -0.21
C ARG A 333 -6.47 -21.65 -0.34
N VAL A 334 -5.25 -21.39 -0.79
CA VAL A 334 -4.19 -22.40 -0.84
C VAL A 334 -3.87 -22.94 0.57
N LEU A 335 -3.76 -22.07 1.57
CA LEU A 335 -3.52 -22.49 2.95
C LEU A 335 -4.69 -23.29 3.56
N LYS A 336 -5.90 -23.07 3.08
CA LYS A 336 -7.10 -23.86 3.43
C LYS A 336 -7.17 -25.20 2.69
N GLY A 337 -6.25 -25.48 1.77
CA GLY A 337 -6.25 -26.69 0.96
C GLY A 337 -7.26 -26.72 -0.18
N GLU A 338 -7.81 -25.58 -0.58
CA GLU A 338 -8.70 -25.52 -1.74
C GLU A 338 -7.97 -25.90 -3.02
N LYS A 339 -8.63 -26.71 -3.86
CA LYS A 339 -8.07 -27.17 -5.16
C LYS A 339 -8.42 -26.14 -6.26
N ASN A 340 -7.57 -26.13 -7.30
CA ASN A 340 -7.77 -25.30 -8.50
C ASN A 340 -7.81 -23.80 -8.21
N VAL A 341 -7.12 -23.35 -7.16
CA VAL A 341 -6.93 -21.91 -6.87
C VAL A 341 -5.97 -21.34 -7.90
N PRO A 342 -6.31 -20.26 -8.63
CA PRO A 342 -5.38 -19.60 -9.52
C PRO A 342 -4.12 -19.15 -8.76
N PRO A 343 -2.94 -19.11 -9.39
CA PRO A 343 -1.73 -18.62 -8.75
C PRO A 343 -1.92 -17.19 -8.21
N SER A 344 -1.40 -16.93 -7.01
CA SER A 344 -1.34 -15.57 -6.46
C SER A 344 -0.16 -14.83 -7.07
N TYR A 345 -0.36 -13.57 -7.47
CA TYR A 345 0.77 -12.68 -7.70
C TYR A 345 1.29 -12.14 -6.36
N ASP A 346 2.54 -11.70 -6.34
CA ASP A 346 3.16 -11.13 -5.13
C ASP A 346 2.52 -9.77 -4.77
N HIS A 347 2.56 -9.42 -3.50
CA HIS A 347 2.05 -8.15 -2.98
C HIS A 347 2.91 -7.68 -1.80
N PRO A 348 2.95 -6.37 -1.52
CA PRO A 348 3.61 -5.86 -0.33
C PRO A 348 3.04 -6.47 0.96
N GLY A 349 3.93 -6.73 1.90
CA GLY A 349 3.62 -7.30 3.19
C GLY A 349 4.33 -6.58 4.32
N ILE A 350 4.59 -7.31 5.41
CA ILE A 350 5.25 -6.76 6.59
C ILE A 350 6.69 -6.32 6.29
N ASP A 351 7.42 -7.03 5.43
CA ASP A 351 8.80 -6.68 5.12
C ASP A 351 8.90 -5.32 4.42
N GLU A 352 8.02 -5.03 3.46
CA GLU A 352 7.90 -3.73 2.82
C GLU A 352 7.46 -2.65 3.80
N GLY A 353 6.56 -2.98 4.72
CA GLY A 353 6.14 -2.06 5.79
C GLY A 353 7.29 -1.71 6.74
N VAL A 354 8.07 -2.70 7.18
CA VAL A 354 9.27 -2.48 8.00
C VAL A 354 10.30 -1.64 7.25
N LEU A 355 10.50 -1.92 5.96
CA LEU A 355 11.40 -1.13 5.11
C LEU A 355 10.94 0.33 5.03
N GLY A 356 9.65 0.58 4.83
CA GLY A 356 9.06 1.92 4.84
C GLY A 356 9.33 2.66 6.15
N MET A 357 9.14 2.01 7.30
CA MET A 357 9.40 2.61 8.61
C MET A 357 10.88 2.91 8.84
N LYS A 358 11.80 2.01 8.46
CA LYS A 358 13.25 2.26 8.52
C LYS A 358 13.65 3.43 7.64
N PHE A 359 13.12 3.48 6.43
CA PHE A 359 13.35 4.57 5.48
C PHE A 359 12.91 5.92 6.04
N LEU A 360 11.71 6.01 6.64
CA LEU A 360 11.23 7.24 7.28
C LEU A 360 12.16 7.70 8.40
N VAL A 361 12.57 6.78 9.29
CA VAL A 361 13.52 7.10 10.38
C VAL A 361 14.84 7.62 9.82
N ALA A 362 15.38 6.98 8.78
CA ALA A 362 16.63 7.39 8.16
C ALA A 362 16.49 8.75 7.46
N ALA A 363 15.43 9.00 6.70
CA ALA A 363 15.18 10.25 5.97
C ALA A 363 14.99 11.44 6.92
N VAL A 364 14.14 11.27 7.96
CA VAL A 364 13.95 12.30 8.99
C VAL A 364 15.26 12.59 9.73
N GLY A 365 16.01 11.53 10.10
CA GLY A 365 17.33 11.66 10.72
C GLY A 365 18.34 12.38 9.85
N SER A 366 18.35 12.09 8.55
CA SER A 366 19.21 12.77 7.55
C SER A 366 18.87 14.25 7.45
N SER A 367 17.60 14.60 7.30
CA SER A 367 17.16 16.00 7.18
C SER A 367 17.51 16.81 8.43
N LYS A 368 17.29 16.25 9.65
CA LYS A 368 17.72 16.89 10.91
C LYS A 368 19.24 17.11 10.99
N LYS A 369 20.02 16.28 10.30
CA LYS A 369 21.50 16.39 10.19
C LYS A 369 21.94 17.05 8.89
N LYS A 370 21.11 17.98 8.36
CA LYS A 370 21.40 18.80 7.17
C LYS A 370 21.79 17.98 5.92
N GLY A 371 21.13 16.83 5.70
CA GLY A 371 21.35 15.97 4.54
C GLY A 371 22.49 14.95 4.70
N ALA A 372 22.97 14.70 5.92
CA ALA A 372 23.97 13.65 6.15
C ALA A 372 23.41 12.27 5.73
N TRP A 373 24.26 11.44 5.11
CA TRP A 373 23.90 10.08 4.72
C TRP A 373 23.57 9.20 5.94
N MET A 374 22.41 8.59 5.95
CA MET A 374 21.92 7.71 7.01
C MET A 374 21.64 6.31 6.45
N LYS A 375 22.03 5.25 7.18
CA LYS A 375 21.68 3.85 6.85
C LYS A 375 20.19 3.61 7.07
N VAL A 376 19.57 2.78 6.20
CA VAL A 376 18.17 2.35 6.28
C VAL A 376 18.04 0.98 6.94
#